data_d6870209744806f2eca95df8a1cfb12a
#
_entry.id   d6870209744806f2eca95df8a1cfb12a
#
_cell.length_a   1.000
_cell.length_b   1.000
_cell.length_c   1.000
_cell.angle_alpha   90.00
_cell.angle_beta   90.00
_cell.angle_gamma   90.00
#
_symmetry.space_group_name_H-M   'P 1'
#
loop_
_entity.id
_entity.type
_entity.pdbx_description
1 polymer ?
#
loop_
_entity_poly.entity_id
_entity_poly.type
_entity_poly.pdbx_seq_one_letter_code
_entity_poly.pdbx_strand_id
1 'polypeptide(L)'
;LMRVFVTGIGAVSAFGNSWDEMRAKFLAGKNAVRYMSEWEGYKELNTRLAAPIIDYKHPQEWDRKQLRSLGKVSCYSVHAAGLALKDAGLLNGEDLQAANLDPSVQDGRMGVASGSSTGSTDSILDMAKLVLDMDSGFNANTYIKMMPHTTAANIALFYSLKGRIIPTSSACT
;
A
#
# COMPACT_ATOMS: atom_id res chain seq x y z
N LEU A 1 -27.13 -20.86 1.88
CA LEU A 1 -25.72 -20.45 2.04
C LEU A 1 -25.45 -19.19 1.19
N MET A 2 -25.05 -18.11 1.82
CA MET A 2 -24.61 -16.90 1.12
C MET A 2 -23.28 -17.21 0.42
N ARG A 3 -23.19 -16.91 -0.89
CA ARG A 3 -21.96 -17.08 -1.65
C ARG A 3 -21.17 -15.78 -1.62
N VAL A 4 -19.86 -15.87 -1.48
CA VAL A 4 -18.92 -14.74 -1.56
C VAL A 4 -17.99 -14.98 -2.74
N PHE A 5 -17.75 -13.94 -3.52
CA PHE A 5 -16.93 -14.01 -4.72
C PHE A 5 -15.78 -12.99 -4.64
N VAL A 6 -14.61 -13.37 -5.14
CA VAL A 6 -13.54 -12.43 -5.45
C VAL A 6 -13.82 -11.88 -6.85
N THR A 7 -14.03 -10.59 -6.97
CA THR A 7 -14.42 -9.93 -8.23
C THR A 7 -13.27 -9.21 -8.91
N GLY A 8 -12.20 -8.92 -8.20
CA GLY A 8 -11.00 -8.29 -8.76
C GLY A 8 -9.80 -8.43 -7.83
N ILE A 9 -8.62 -8.42 -8.42
CA ILE A 9 -7.35 -8.57 -7.73
C ILE A 9 -6.39 -7.47 -8.23
N GLY A 10 -5.64 -6.89 -7.29
CA GLY A 10 -4.57 -5.93 -7.58
C GLY A 10 -3.40 -6.12 -6.64
N ALA A 11 -2.20 -5.89 -7.11
CA ALA A 11 -1.00 -6.02 -6.30
C ALA A 11 0.07 -5.01 -6.73
N VAL A 12 0.92 -4.65 -5.76
CA VAL A 12 2.18 -3.94 -5.99
C VAL A 12 3.28 -4.77 -5.35
N SER A 13 4.24 -5.20 -6.13
CA SER A 13 5.26 -6.15 -5.68
C SER A 13 6.64 -5.84 -6.28
N ALA A 14 7.66 -6.56 -5.85
CA ALA A 14 9.00 -6.51 -6.43
C ALA A 14 9.04 -6.96 -7.91
N PHE A 15 7.99 -7.60 -8.41
CA PHE A 15 7.85 -7.99 -9.82
C PHE A 15 7.08 -6.96 -10.65
N GLY A 16 6.57 -5.90 -10.05
CA GLY A 16 5.74 -4.90 -10.69
C GLY A 16 4.33 -4.86 -10.12
N ASN A 17 3.42 -4.21 -10.85
CA ASN A 17 2.02 -4.02 -10.46
C ASN A 17 1.02 -4.50 -11.53
N SER A 18 1.48 -5.15 -12.59
CA SER A 18 0.67 -5.81 -13.60
C SER A 18 0.58 -7.30 -13.32
N TRP A 19 -0.64 -7.85 -13.36
CA TRP A 19 -0.84 -9.29 -13.20
C TRP A 19 -0.11 -10.11 -14.25
N ASP A 20 -0.17 -9.68 -15.51
CA ASP A 20 0.48 -10.40 -16.62
C ASP A 20 1.99 -10.48 -16.43
N GLU A 21 2.62 -9.38 -15.98
CA GLU A 21 4.04 -9.33 -15.68
C GLU A 21 4.42 -10.23 -14.50
N MET A 22 3.67 -10.16 -13.42
CA MET A 22 3.90 -11.03 -12.25
C MET A 22 3.69 -12.49 -12.60
N ARG A 23 2.60 -12.81 -13.31
CA ARG A 23 2.30 -14.17 -13.75
C ARG A 23 3.40 -14.75 -14.63
N ALA A 24 3.89 -14.00 -15.60
CA ALA A 24 4.99 -14.44 -16.47
C ALA A 24 6.26 -14.78 -15.66
N LYS A 25 6.59 -13.94 -14.66
CA LYS A 25 7.74 -14.18 -13.78
C LYS A 25 7.54 -15.40 -12.88
N PHE A 26 6.34 -15.60 -12.33
CA PHE A 26 6.00 -16.78 -11.52
C PHE A 26 6.10 -18.07 -12.34
N LEU A 27 5.54 -18.09 -13.55
CA LEU A 27 5.60 -19.26 -14.43
C LEU A 27 7.04 -19.57 -14.88
N ALA A 28 7.87 -18.55 -15.00
CA ALA A 28 9.31 -18.70 -15.30
C ALA A 28 10.15 -19.11 -14.06
N GLY A 29 9.53 -19.35 -12.90
CA GLY A 29 10.23 -19.68 -11.66
C GLY A 29 11.15 -18.58 -11.15
N LYS A 30 10.90 -17.31 -11.52
CA LYS A 30 11.74 -16.18 -11.09
C LYS A 30 11.51 -15.87 -9.62
N ASN A 31 12.60 -15.47 -8.95
CA ASN A 31 12.64 -15.02 -7.57
C ASN A 31 13.12 -13.56 -7.54
N ALA A 32 12.41 -12.69 -6.83
CA ALA A 32 12.77 -11.28 -6.68
C ALA A 32 13.65 -11.02 -5.42
N VAL A 33 13.90 -12.05 -4.61
CA VAL A 33 14.77 -11.93 -3.43
C VAL A 33 16.20 -11.71 -3.86
N ARG A 34 16.84 -10.72 -3.26
CA ARG A 34 18.24 -10.40 -3.50
C ARG A 34 18.95 -10.03 -2.20
N TYR A 35 20.27 -10.07 -2.24
CA TYR A 35 21.12 -9.57 -1.16
C TYR A 35 21.08 -8.03 -1.14
N MET A 36 20.91 -7.48 0.06
CA MET A 36 20.84 -6.04 0.32
C MET A 36 22.16 -5.59 0.92
N SER A 37 23.11 -5.17 0.07
CA SER A 37 24.44 -4.72 0.50
C SER A 37 24.42 -3.51 1.42
N GLU A 38 23.42 -2.65 1.26
CA GLU A 38 23.18 -1.50 2.12
C GLU A 38 22.82 -1.86 3.58
N TRP A 39 22.54 -3.15 3.83
CA TRP A 39 22.22 -3.65 5.17
C TRP A 39 23.43 -4.29 5.88
N GLU A 40 24.61 -4.32 5.26
CA GLU A 40 25.81 -4.92 5.84
C GLU A 40 26.24 -4.29 7.17
N GLY A 41 26.01 -2.98 7.32
CA GLY A 41 26.32 -2.24 8.54
C GLY A 41 25.46 -2.60 9.77
N TYR A 42 24.34 -3.29 9.59
CA TYR A 42 23.42 -3.66 10.67
C TYR A 42 23.82 -5.03 11.26
N LYS A 43 24.66 -5.02 12.29
CA LYS A 43 25.23 -6.24 12.89
C LYS A 43 24.18 -7.19 13.47
N GLU A 44 23.11 -6.63 14.07
CA GLU A 44 22.03 -7.39 14.71
C GLU A 44 21.00 -7.94 13.71
N LEU A 45 21.12 -7.64 12.42
CA LEU A 45 20.21 -8.14 11.41
C LEU A 45 20.52 -9.59 11.04
N ASN A 46 19.60 -10.50 11.30
CA ASN A 46 19.77 -11.93 11.07
C ASN A 46 19.85 -12.32 9.58
N THR A 47 19.26 -11.53 8.70
CA THR A 47 19.30 -11.75 7.26
C THR A 47 19.45 -10.43 6.51
N ARG A 48 20.10 -10.49 5.35
CA ARG A 48 20.24 -9.35 4.43
C ARG A 48 19.57 -9.64 3.09
N LEU A 49 18.58 -10.53 3.12
CA LEU A 49 17.80 -10.88 1.95
C LEU A 49 16.44 -10.17 1.98
N ALA A 50 16.07 -9.56 0.88
CA ALA A 50 14.74 -8.95 0.69
C ALA A 50 14.33 -8.96 -0.78
N ALA A 51 13.05 -8.80 -1.03
CA ALA A 51 12.47 -8.55 -2.37
C ALA A 51 11.99 -7.10 -2.43
N PRO A 52 12.88 -6.12 -2.68
CA PRO A 52 12.53 -4.71 -2.65
C PRO A 52 11.69 -4.32 -3.85
N ILE A 53 10.74 -3.40 -3.64
CA ILE A 53 10.07 -2.67 -4.71
C ILE A 53 10.98 -1.52 -5.10
N ILE A 54 11.60 -1.62 -6.29
CA ILE A 54 12.57 -0.66 -6.80
C ILE A 54 11.87 0.26 -7.80
N ASP A 55 12.25 1.54 -7.80
CA ASP A 55 11.78 2.54 -8.77
C ASP A 55 10.24 2.66 -8.87
N TYR A 56 9.57 2.43 -7.75
CA TYR A 56 8.12 2.58 -7.69
C TYR A 56 7.69 3.99 -8.09
N LYS A 57 6.78 4.02 -9.04
CA LYS A 57 6.10 5.25 -9.45
C LYS A 57 4.62 5.11 -9.14
N HIS A 58 4.09 6.05 -8.38
CA HIS A 58 2.64 6.14 -8.22
C HIS A 58 1.99 6.54 -9.55
N PRO A 59 0.69 6.27 -9.75
CA PRO A 59 -0.03 6.76 -10.91
C PRO A 59 0.14 8.28 -11.11
N GLN A 60 0.35 8.69 -12.35
CA GLN A 60 0.70 10.10 -12.67
C GLN A 60 -0.45 11.07 -12.38
N GLU A 61 -1.67 10.58 -12.43
CA GLU A 61 -2.89 11.32 -12.15
C GLU A 61 -3.09 11.65 -10.66
N TRP A 62 -2.28 11.06 -9.76
CA TRP A 62 -2.37 11.35 -8.33
C TRP A 62 -1.71 12.67 -7.99
N ASP A 63 -2.49 13.59 -7.46
CA ASP A 63 -2.01 14.90 -7.11
C ASP A 63 -1.25 14.96 -5.77
N ARG A 64 -0.57 16.08 -5.56
CA ARG A 64 0.23 16.34 -4.37
C ARG A 64 -0.59 16.33 -3.07
N LYS A 65 -1.87 16.71 -3.13
CA LYS A 65 -2.78 16.73 -1.98
C LYS A 65 -3.15 15.30 -1.57
N GLN A 66 -3.43 14.45 -2.55
CA GLN A 66 -3.71 13.02 -2.34
C GLN A 66 -2.50 12.29 -1.74
N LEU A 67 -1.30 12.59 -2.23
CA LEU A 67 -0.05 11.95 -1.79
C LEU A 67 0.41 12.38 -0.39
N ARG A 68 -0.02 13.54 0.10
CA ARG A 68 0.51 14.16 1.31
C ARG A 68 0.39 13.30 2.57
N SER A 69 -0.70 12.55 2.72
CA SER A 69 -0.95 11.64 3.85
C SER A 69 -0.48 10.21 3.60
N LEU A 70 -0.10 9.88 2.37
CA LEU A 70 0.33 8.54 2.00
C LEU A 70 1.82 8.36 2.32
N GLY A 71 2.13 7.50 3.28
CA GLY A 71 3.46 6.91 3.37
C GLY A 71 3.62 5.79 2.34
N LYS A 72 4.82 5.23 2.19
CA LYS A 72 5.09 4.17 1.18
C LYS A 72 4.10 3.01 1.26
N VAL A 73 3.84 2.49 2.46
CA VAL A 73 2.91 1.36 2.67
C VAL A 73 1.50 1.72 2.20
N SER A 74 0.98 2.88 2.62
CA SER A 74 -0.34 3.35 2.19
C SER A 74 -0.38 3.60 0.68
N CYS A 75 0.69 4.14 0.09
CA CYS A 75 0.78 4.39 -1.34
C CYS A 75 0.65 3.08 -2.15
N TYR A 76 1.39 2.03 -1.76
CA TYR A 76 1.27 0.72 -2.38
C TYR A 76 -0.12 0.10 -2.21
N SER A 77 -0.69 0.23 -1.02
CA SER A 77 -2.01 -0.34 -0.71
C SER A 77 -3.14 0.37 -1.46
N VAL A 78 -3.09 1.70 -1.55
CA VAL A 78 -4.06 2.49 -2.34
C VAL A 78 -3.94 2.16 -3.83
N HIS A 79 -2.71 2.01 -4.34
CA HIS A 79 -2.47 1.61 -5.72
C HIS A 79 -3.02 0.20 -6.00
N ALA A 80 -2.69 -0.78 -5.15
CA ALA A 80 -3.20 -2.15 -5.29
C ALA A 80 -4.73 -2.20 -5.21
N ALA A 81 -5.35 -1.42 -4.31
CA ALA A 81 -6.81 -1.31 -4.22
C ALA A 81 -7.42 -0.75 -5.51
N GLY A 82 -6.81 0.29 -6.10
CA GLY A 82 -7.25 0.84 -7.38
C GLY A 82 -7.19 -0.18 -8.52
N LEU A 83 -6.10 -0.93 -8.59
CA LEU A 83 -5.95 -2.01 -9.57
C LEU A 83 -7.02 -3.09 -9.38
N ALA A 84 -7.32 -3.46 -8.13
CA ALA A 84 -8.37 -4.44 -7.83
C ALA A 84 -9.78 -3.92 -8.19
N LEU A 85 -10.06 -2.63 -7.94
CA LEU A 85 -11.33 -2.00 -8.33
C LEU A 85 -11.47 -1.93 -9.86
N LYS A 86 -10.37 -1.66 -10.56
CA LYS A 86 -10.33 -1.68 -12.03
C LYS A 86 -10.55 -3.09 -12.57
N ASP A 87 -9.87 -4.09 -12.05
CA ASP A 87 -10.02 -5.50 -12.43
C ASP A 87 -11.44 -6.02 -12.16
N ALA A 88 -12.09 -5.55 -11.09
CA ALA A 88 -13.48 -5.84 -10.78
C ALA A 88 -14.50 -5.15 -11.69
N GLY A 89 -14.06 -4.28 -12.61
CA GLY A 89 -14.96 -3.48 -13.45
C GLY A 89 -15.73 -2.39 -12.69
N LEU A 90 -15.25 -2.00 -11.50
CA LEU A 90 -15.86 -0.98 -10.64
C LEU A 90 -15.20 0.40 -10.80
N LEU A 91 -14.15 0.49 -11.59
CA LEU A 91 -13.45 1.73 -11.91
C LEU A 91 -13.41 1.89 -13.43
N ASN A 92 -13.97 2.99 -13.93
CA ASN A 92 -14.08 3.28 -15.34
C ASN A 92 -12.86 4.06 -15.85
N GLY A 93 -12.44 3.76 -17.08
CA GLY A 93 -11.28 4.42 -17.69
C GLY A 93 -9.93 3.93 -17.14
N GLU A 94 -8.89 4.69 -17.42
CA GLU A 94 -7.51 4.30 -17.08
C GLU A 94 -7.02 4.84 -15.74
N ASP A 95 -7.52 6.00 -15.32
CA ASP A 95 -7.06 6.71 -14.13
C ASP A 95 -7.60 6.10 -12.85
N LEU A 96 -6.72 5.77 -11.91
CA LEU A 96 -7.06 5.20 -10.61
C LEU A 96 -7.50 6.31 -9.63
N GLN A 97 -8.68 6.89 -9.91
CA GLN A 97 -9.25 8.03 -9.18
C GLN A 97 -10.67 7.74 -8.69
N ALA A 98 -11.03 8.30 -7.52
CA ALA A 98 -12.37 8.17 -6.95
C ALA A 98 -13.48 8.68 -7.89
N ALA A 99 -13.18 9.67 -8.72
CA ALA A 99 -14.14 10.23 -9.70
C ALA A 99 -14.54 9.21 -10.79
N ASN A 100 -13.71 8.20 -11.02
CA ASN A 100 -13.93 7.16 -12.02
C ASN A 100 -14.61 5.91 -11.45
N LEU A 101 -14.86 5.86 -10.14
CA LEU A 101 -15.57 4.75 -9.52
C LEU A 101 -17.05 4.74 -9.90
N ASP A 102 -17.58 3.53 -10.06
CA ASP A 102 -19.02 3.34 -10.17
C ASP A 102 -19.70 3.91 -8.90
N PRO A 103 -20.73 4.77 -9.05
CA PRO A 103 -21.40 5.38 -7.91
C PRO A 103 -21.96 4.38 -6.89
N SER A 104 -22.27 3.16 -7.32
CA SER A 104 -22.80 2.10 -6.44
C SER A 104 -21.81 1.65 -5.37
N VAL A 105 -20.50 1.84 -5.58
CA VAL A 105 -19.49 1.49 -4.57
C VAL A 105 -19.25 2.60 -3.55
N GLN A 106 -19.78 3.79 -3.79
CA GLN A 106 -19.66 4.96 -2.90
C GLN A 106 -20.94 5.23 -2.08
N ASP A 107 -21.93 4.35 -2.17
CA ASP A 107 -23.25 4.50 -1.50
C ASP A 107 -23.24 4.11 -0.01
N GLY A 108 -22.12 3.67 0.53
CA GLY A 108 -21.96 3.26 1.92
C GLY A 108 -21.93 1.74 2.16
N ARG A 109 -22.19 0.94 1.14
CA ARG A 109 -22.15 -0.53 1.26
C ARG A 109 -20.73 -1.09 1.14
N MET A 110 -19.85 -0.47 0.34
CA MET A 110 -18.47 -0.90 0.20
C MET A 110 -17.62 -0.36 1.35
N GLY A 111 -16.99 -1.25 2.08
CA GLY A 111 -16.03 -0.96 3.14
C GLY A 111 -14.62 -1.41 2.81
N VAL A 112 -13.71 -1.24 3.77
CA VAL A 112 -12.32 -1.65 3.68
C VAL A 112 -11.97 -2.53 4.86
N ALA A 113 -11.47 -3.73 4.61
CA ALA A 113 -10.76 -4.54 5.60
C ALA A 113 -9.29 -4.61 5.16
N SER A 114 -8.38 -4.13 5.98
CA SER A 114 -6.96 -4.05 5.62
C SER A 114 -6.08 -4.41 6.81
N GLY A 115 -5.16 -5.33 6.59
CA GLY A 115 -4.14 -5.73 7.56
C GLY A 115 -2.79 -5.08 7.25
N SER A 116 -2.17 -4.47 8.26
CA SER A 116 -0.80 -3.98 8.18
C SER A 116 -0.13 -4.08 9.54
N SER A 117 1.05 -4.68 9.60
CA SER A 117 1.81 -4.81 10.86
C SER A 117 2.49 -3.51 11.26
N THR A 118 2.79 -2.64 10.31
CA THR A 118 3.49 -1.38 10.55
C THR A 118 3.04 -0.33 9.53
N GLY A 119 3.27 0.92 9.84
CA GLY A 119 3.19 2.01 8.87
C GLY A 119 4.47 2.13 8.06
N SER A 120 4.71 3.29 7.48
CA SER A 120 5.91 3.55 6.68
C SER A 120 7.15 3.64 7.55
N THR A 121 8.13 2.79 7.28
CA THR A 121 9.37 2.67 8.06
C THR A 121 10.21 3.96 8.06
N ASP A 122 10.20 4.71 6.96
CA ASP A 122 10.86 6.02 6.89
C ASP A 122 10.29 6.99 7.94
N SER A 123 8.97 6.98 8.12
CA SER A 123 8.30 7.83 9.11
C SER A 123 8.56 7.37 10.54
N ILE A 124 8.71 6.07 10.76
CA ILE A 124 9.14 5.51 12.05
C ILE A 124 10.57 5.95 12.36
N LEU A 125 11.46 5.94 11.38
CA LEU A 125 12.82 6.42 11.53
C LEU A 125 12.88 7.91 11.88
N ASP A 126 12.08 8.76 11.21
CA ASP A 126 11.99 10.19 11.53
C ASP A 126 11.48 10.43 12.95
N MET A 127 10.52 9.63 13.42
CA MET A 127 10.06 9.67 14.81
C MET A 127 11.14 9.24 15.78
N ALA A 128 11.89 8.18 15.48
CA ALA A 128 13.00 7.73 16.31
C ALA A 128 14.11 8.79 16.42
N LYS A 129 14.46 9.43 15.31
CA LYS A 129 15.42 10.54 15.29
C LYS A 129 14.96 11.70 16.17
N LEU A 130 13.67 12.08 16.09
CA LEU A 130 13.11 13.13 16.93
C LEU A 130 13.26 12.80 18.42
N VAL A 131 12.92 11.56 18.82
CA VAL A 131 13.02 11.12 20.24
C VAL A 131 14.47 11.09 20.72
N LEU A 132 15.42 10.81 19.83
CA LEU A 132 16.85 10.79 20.12
C LEU A 132 17.53 12.16 19.99
N ASP A 133 16.77 13.23 19.84
CA ASP A 133 17.28 14.61 19.65
C ASP A 133 18.24 14.74 18.44
N MET A 134 17.93 13.97 17.38
CA MET A 134 18.65 14.00 16.11
C MET A 134 17.88 14.84 15.10
N ASP A 135 18.62 15.38 14.09
CA ASP A 135 17.96 16.06 12.97
C ASP A 135 16.99 15.11 12.23
N SER A 136 15.75 15.52 12.15
CA SER A 136 14.66 14.71 11.60
C SER A 136 13.74 15.53 10.70
N GLY A 137 13.16 14.87 9.71
CA GLY A 137 12.09 15.45 8.87
C GLY A 137 10.69 15.39 9.50
N PHE A 138 10.59 15.18 10.83
CA PHE A 138 9.33 14.94 11.52
C PHE A 138 8.33 16.10 11.39
N ASN A 139 7.10 15.74 11.09
CA ASN A 139 5.95 16.66 11.03
C ASN A 139 4.64 15.88 11.30
N ALA A 140 3.51 16.58 11.34
CA ALA A 140 2.21 15.94 11.61
C ALA A 140 1.87 14.79 10.64
N ASN A 141 2.26 14.91 9.36
CA ASN A 141 2.04 13.83 8.39
C ASN A 141 2.94 12.62 8.67
N THR A 142 4.16 12.82 9.17
CA THR A 142 5.06 11.74 9.58
C THR A 142 4.41 10.87 10.65
N TYR A 143 3.80 11.50 11.65
CA TYR A 143 3.07 10.79 12.71
C TYR A 143 1.94 9.91 12.14
N ILE A 144 1.14 10.45 11.22
CA ILE A 144 0.06 9.70 10.57
C ILE A 144 0.60 8.52 9.75
N LYS A 145 1.66 8.74 8.98
CA LYS A 145 2.24 7.74 8.07
C LYS A 145 2.87 6.54 8.79
N MET A 146 3.33 6.71 10.02
CA MET A 146 3.95 5.63 10.78
C MET A 146 2.95 4.63 11.37
N MET A 147 1.66 4.96 11.43
CA MET A 147 0.65 4.13 12.07
C MET A 147 0.05 3.11 11.08
N PRO A 148 -0.03 1.81 11.42
CA PRO A 148 -0.49 0.76 10.50
C PRO A 148 -1.95 0.91 10.10
N HIS A 149 -2.84 1.34 10.99
CA HIS A 149 -4.28 1.47 10.72
C HIS A 149 -4.61 2.56 9.69
N THR A 150 -3.70 3.51 9.46
CA THR A 150 -3.91 4.56 8.45
C THR A 150 -3.93 4.03 7.03
N THR A 151 -3.42 2.83 6.79
CA THR A 151 -3.51 2.15 5.48
C THR A 151 -4.98 1.94 5.09
N ALA A 152 -5.79 1.37 5.97
CA ALA A 152 -7.23 1.19 5.73
C ALA A 152 -7.96 2.52 5.53
N ALA A 153 -7.66 3.51 6.38
CA ALA A 153 -8.24 4.85 6.29
C ALA A 153 -7.88 5.54 4.98
N ASN A 154 -6.63 5.45 4.54
CA ASN A 154 -6.17 6.05 3.29
C ASN A 154 -6.84 5.42 2.06
N ILE A 155 -7.04 4.09 2.03
CA ILE A 155 -7.80 3.45 0.94
C ILE A 155 -9.22 4.00 0.89
N ALA A 156 -9.91 4.03 2.03
CA ALA A 156 -11.28 4.51 2.10
C ALA A 156 -11.41 5.98 1.71
N LEU A 157 -10.53 6.84 2.21
CA LEU A 157 -10.54 8.28 1.90
C LEU A 157 -10.22 8.54 0.43
N PHE A 158 -9.21 7.84 -0.11
CA PHE A 158 -8.76 8.04 -1.49
C PHE A 158 -9.85 7.72 -2.50
N TYR A 159 -10.56 6.61 -2.29
CA TYR A 159 -11.63 6.15 -3.17
C TYR A 159 -13.04 6.58 -2.71
N SER A 160 -13.14 7.45 -1.68
CA SER A 160 -14.42 7.93 -1.14
C SER A 160 -15.37 6.81 -0.74
N LEU A 161 -14.84 5.72 -0.19
CA LEU A 161 -15.61 4.58 0.30
C LEU A 161 -16.22 4.92 1.66
N LYS A 162 -17.52 4.74 1.82
CA LYS A 162 -18.29 5.20 2.99
C LYS A 162 -18.76 4.06 3.89
N GLY A 163 -18.41 2.81 3.55
CA GLY A 163 -18.74 1.65 4.35
C GLY A 163 -17.82 1.48 5.56
N ARG A 164 -17.91 0.31 6.20
CA ARG A 164 -17.13 0.01 7.40
C ARG A 164 -15.63 -0.04 7.09
N ILE A 165 -14.81 0.55 7.95
CA ILE A 165 -13.35 0.46 7.90
C ILE A 165 -12.89 -0.44 9.03
N ILE A 166 -12.22 -1.54 8.71
CA ILE A 166 -11.72 -2.55 9.65
C ILE A 166 -10.21 -2.67 9.48
N PRO A 167 -9.41 -1.88 10.20
CA PRO A 167 -7.97 -2.08 10.24
C PRO A 167 -7.62 -3.23 11.20
N THR A 168 -6.59 -3.99 10.86
CA THR A 168 -5.99 -4.99 11.74
C THR A 168 -4.47 -4.91 11.68
N SER A 169 -3.81 -5.20 12.79
CA SER A 169 -2.35 -5.25 12.88
C SER A 169 -1.87 -6.49 13.64
N SER A 170 -2.58 -7.59 13.45
CA SER A 170 -2.33 -8.87 14.13
C SER A 170 -1.10 -9.62 13.62
N ALA A 171 -0.27 -9.01 12.79
CA ALA A 171 0.92 -9.62 12.18
C ALA A 171 0.59 -10.95 11.45
N CYS A 172 1.10 -12.06 11.92
CA CYS A 172 1.00 -13.37 11.26
C CYS A 172 -0.27 -14.19 11.63
N THR A 173 -1.24 -13.56 12.28
CA THR A 173 -2.48 -14.23 12.71
C THR A 173 -3.66 -13.91 11.82
#